data_6409bb9daefa66d5d100e82cd8769ab6
#
_entry.id   6409bb9daefa66d5d100e82cd8769ab6
#
_cell.length_a   1.000
_cell.length_b   1.000
_cell.length_c   1.000
_cell.angle_alpha   90.00
_cell.angle_beta   90.00
_cell.angle_gamma   90.00
#
_symmetry.space_group_name_H-M   'P 1'
#
loop_
_entity.id
_entity.type
_entity.pdbx_description
1 polymer ?
#
loop_
_entity_poly.entity_id
_entity_poly.type
_entity_poly.pdbx_seq_one_letter_code
_entity_poly.pdbx_strand_id
1 'polypeptide(L)'
;MLSGVDPLRIHFYKEGLCRLATCEYRSPNQTNLDNLYMHLTNYAINKFSSNYIQNKGSEKDDLGHKRSLTFALKYIEQMGFDSAKVLLDIKATIIKTICTV
;
A
#
# COMPACT_ATOMS: atom_id res chain seq x y z
N MET A 1 -15.92 1.16 -3.08
CA MET A 1 -17.17 0.89 -2.34
C MET A 1 -18.17 0.20 -3.25
N LEU A 2 -18.76 -0.88 -2.79
CA LEU A 2 -19.79 -1.62 -3.51
C LEU A 2 -21.13 -0.93 -3.30
N SER A 3 -21.82 -0.53 -4.39
CA SER A 3 -23.11 0.17 -4.29
C SER A 3 -24.30 -0.64 -4.81
N GLY A 4 -24.05 -1.80 -5.42
CA GLY A 4 -25.10 -2.68 -5.91
C GLY A 4 -24.52 -3.94 -6.52
N VAL A 5 -25.36 -4.97 -6.65
CA VAL A 5 -24.94 -6.27 -7.21
C VAL A 5 -25.63 -6.64 -8.52
N ASP A 6 -26.67 -5.90 -8.91
CA ASP A 6 -27.41 -6.17 -10.16
C ASP A 6 -27.90 -4.85 -10.79
N PRO A 7 -27.15 -4.23 -11.72
CA PRO A 7 -25.79 -4.59 -12.12
C PRO A 7 -24.77 -4.32 -11.01
N LEU A 8 -23.66 -5.04 -11.03
CA LEU A 8 -22.57 -4.82 -10.08
C LEU A 8 -21.96 -3.43 -10.28
N ARG A 9 -21.94 -2.65 -9.20
CA ARG A 9 -21.38 -1.29 -9.20
C ARG A 9 -20.33 -1.17 -8.12
N ILE A 10 -19.11 -0.77 -8.54
CA ILE A 10 -17.97 -0.57 -7.63
C ILE A 10 -17.49 0.84 -7.79
N HIS A 11 -17.42 1.58 -6.68
CA HIS A 11 -16.87 2.94 -6.65
C HIS A 11 -15.49 2.91 -6.02
N PHE A 12 -14.51 3.41 -6.75
CA PHE A 12 -13.12 3.52 -6.29
C PHE A 12 -12.86 4.94 -5.80
N TYR A 13 -12.49 5.06 -4.53
CA TYR A 13 -12.12 6.34 -3.98
C TYR A 13 -10.75 6.77 -4.52
N LYS A 14 -10.63 8.03 -4.94
CA LYS A 14 -9.46 8.53 -5.65
C LYS A 14 -8.20 8.67 -4.80
N GLU A 15 -8.32 8.61 -3.48
CA GLU A 15 -7.19 8.67 -2.57
C GLU A 15 -7.15 7.40 -1.71
N GLY A 16 -6.02 7.11 -1.12
CA GLY A 16 -5.84 5.93 -0.29
C GLY A 16 -4.66 6.08 0.64
N LEU A 17 -4.48 5.08 1.49
CA LEU A 17 -3.38 5.00 2.42
C LEU A 17 -2.37 3.95 1.91
N CYS A 18 -1.12 4.36 1.78
CA CYS A 18 -0.01 3.47 1.49
C CYS A 18 0.81 3.23 2.76
N ARG A 19 1.07 1.98 3.05
CA ARG A 19 1.93 1.58 4.18
C ARG A 19 3.24 1.05 3.67
N LEU A 20 4.34 1.54 4.23
CA LEU A 20 5.68 1.10 3.87
C LEU A 20 6.25 0.20 4.94
N ALA A 21 6.99 -0.83 4.53
CA ALA A 21 7.74 -1.66 5.46
C ALA A 21 8.87 -0.85 6.11
N THR A 22 9.27 -1.26 7.31
CA THR A 22 10.36 -0.61 8.04
C THR A 22 11.72 -1.27 7.77
N CYS A 23 11.73 -2.36 7.03
CA CYS A 23 12.93 -3.03 6.56
C CYS A 23 12.91 -3.19 5.05
N GLU A 24 14.08 -3.16 4.42
CA GLU A 24 14.23 -3.39 2.99
C GLU A 24 13.71 -4.79 2.62
N TYR A 25 12.92 -4.87 1.54
CA TYR A 25 12.38 -6.13 1.07
C TYR A 25 13.46 -6.99 0.41
N ARG A 26 13.46 -8.26 0.74
CA ARG A 26 14.23 -9.29 0.06
C ARG A 26 13.33 -10.49 -0.21
N SER A 27 13.65 -11.26 -1.24
CA SER A 27 12.88 -12.46 -1.55
C SER A 27 12.82 -13.41 -0.35
N PRO A 28 11.65 -13.97 -0.03
CA PRO A 28 11.50 -14.87 1.13
C PRO A 28 12.43 -16.10 1.01
N ASN A 29 13.12 -16.39 2.12
CA ASN A 29 13.94 -17.59 2.28
C ASN A 29 13.90 -18.02 3.73
N GLN A 30 14.54 -19.16 4.06
CA GLN A 30 14.50 -19.69 5.42
C GLN A 30 15.14 -18.77 6.47
N THR A 31 16.05 -17.89 6.05
CA THR A 31 16.76 -17.02 6.99
C THR A 31 16.00 -15.73 7.31
N ASN A 32 15.03 -15.33 6.48
CA ASN A 32 14.30 -14.06 6.64
C ASN A 32 12.79 -14.19 6.83
N LEU A 33 12.24 -15.42 6.90
CA LEU A 33 10.80 -15.62 7.09
C LEU A 33 10.29 -15.04 8.41
N ASP A 34 11.14 -14.97 9.43
CA ASP A 34 10.78 -14.45 10.76
C ASP A 34 10.86 -12.93 10.85
N ASN A 35 11.36 -12.25 9.81
CA ASN A 35 11.45 -10.80 9.81
C ASN A 35 10.10 -10.18 9.47
N LEU A 36 9.27 -9.97 10.49
CA LEU A 36 7.92 -9.42 10.33
C LEU A 36 7.92 -8.01 9.74
N TYR A 37 8.93 -7.20 10.05
CA TYR A 37 9.02 -5.82 9.56
C TYR A 37 9.33 -5.72 8.07
N MET A 38 9.86 -6.77 7.48
CA MET A 38 10.10 -6.87 6.05
C MET A 38 8.85 -7.35 5.29
N HIS A 39 8.11 -8.29 5.87
CA HIS A 39 6.98 -8.94 5.21
C HIS A 39 5.64 -8.26 5.46
N LEU A 40 5.49 -7.58 6.60
CA LEU A 40 4.22 -6.99 7.02
C LEU A 40 4.35 -5.49 7.20
N THR A 41 3.38 -4.76 6.67
CA THR A 41 3.32 -3.29 6.78
C THR A 41 2.27 -2.82 7.77
N ASN A 42 1.67 -3.72 8.56
CA ASN A 42 0.65 -3.40 9.54
C ASN A 42 1.21 -2.47 10.63
N TYR A 43 0.48 -1.40 10.94
CA TYR A 43 0.88 -0.48 11.99
C TYR A 43 1.05 -1.17 13.35
N ALA A 44 0.15 -2.09 13.67
CA ALA A 44 0.20 -2.84 14.94
C ALA A 44 1.53 -3.59 15.15
N ILE A 45 2.22 -3.94 14.06
CA ILE A 45 3.52 -4.61 14.09
C ILE A 45 4.64 -3.58 13.96
N ASN A 46 4.58 -2.73 12.95
CA ASN A 46 5.68 -1.84 12.59
C ASN A 46 5.92 -0.71 13.59
N LYS A 47 4.92 -0.34 14.41
CA LYS A 47 5.09 0.67 15.45
C LYS A 47 6.17 0.30 16.48
N PHE A 48 6.50 -0.98 16.61
CA PHE A 48 7.54 -1.47 17.50
C PHE A 48 8.93 -1.51 16.85
N SER A 49 9.02 -1.31 15.53
CA SER A 49 10.32 -1.24 14.86
C SER A 49 11.04 0.05 15.21
N SER A 50 12.33 -0.02 15.51
CA SER A 50 13.16 1.16 15.74
C SER A 50 13.27 2.06 14.50
N ASN A 51 13.00 1.50 13.32
CA ASN A 51 13.04 2.24 12.05
C ASN A 51 11.72 2.91 11.69
N TYR A 52 10.67 2.70 12.49
CA TYR A 52 9.35 3.25 12.17
C TYR A 52 9.33 4.77 12.40
N ILE A 53 8.88 5.50 11.38
CA ILE A 53 8.71 6.96 11.43
C ILE A 53 7.21 7.25 11.31
N GLN A 54 6.66 7.90 12.33
CA GLN A 54 5.26 8.30 12.35
C GLN A 54 5.09 9.68 11.71
N ASN A 55 4.10 9.83 10.84
CA ASN A 55 3.71 11.13 10.32
C ASN A 55 3.01 11.94 11.41
N LYS A 56 3.59 13.08 11.77
CA LYS A 56 3.04 14.01 12.75
C LYS A 56 2.39 15.21 12.05
N GLY A 57 1.42 14.97 11.20
CA GLY A 57 0.68 16.02 10.51
C GLY A 57 0.60 15.81 9.01
N SER A 58 -0.32 16.53 8.37
CA SER A 58 -0.64 16.39 6.95
C SER A 58 0.43 16.96 5.99
N GLU A 59 1.40 17.70 6.52
CA GLU A 59 2.37 18.44 5.71
C GLU A 59 3.63 17.65 5.34
N LYS A 60 3.85 16.47 5.95
CA LYS A 60 5.07 15.69 5.76
C LYS A 60 4.76 14.26 5.32
N ASP A 61 4.08 14.15 4.19
CA ASP A 61 3.72 12.86 3.59
C ASP A 61 4.95 12.07 3.11
N ASP A 62 6.10 12.72 3.02
CA ASP A 62 7.33 12.15 2.48
C ASP A 62 8.27 11.53 3.53
N LEU A 63 7.97 11.63 4.82
CA LEU A 63 8.88 11.23 5.89
C LEU A 63 8.42 10.00 6.69
N GLY A 64 7.16 9.62 6.64
CA GLY A 64 6.62 8.53 7.45
C GLY A 64 6.50 7.21 6.70
N HIS A 65 6.14 6.15 7.44
CA HIS A 65 5.83 4.84 6.88
C HIS A 65 4.36 4.68 6.49
N LYS A 66 3.54 5.70 6.73
CA LYS A 66 2.20 5.87 6.16
C LYS A 66 2.24 7.03 5.18
N ARG A 67 1.81 6.81 3.96
CA ARG A 67 1.81 7.84 2.93
C ARG A 67 0.50 7.82 2.15
N SER A 68 0.14 8.94 1.53
CA SER A 68 -1.01 8.97 0.64
C SER A 68 -0.74 8.13 -0.62
N LEU A 69 -1.82 7.65 -1.23
CA LEU A 69 -1.72 6.95 -2.51
C LEU A 69 -1.15 7.87 -3.59
N THR A 70 -1.54 9.14 -3.60
CA THR A 70 -1.03 10.15 -4.54
C THR A 70 0.50 10.25 -4.44
N PHE A 71 1.04 10.35 -3.24
CA PHE A 71 2.48 10.40 -3.03
C PHE A 71 3.17 9.13 -3.50
N ALA A 72 2.60 7.97 -3.15
CA ALA A 72 3.17 6.68 -3.52
C ALA A 72 3.24 6.51 -5.05
N LEU A 73 2.19 6.91 -5.76
CA LEU A 73 2.16 6.83 -7.23
C LEU A 73 3.18 7.76 -7.87
N LYS A 74 3.34 8.98 -7.34
CA LYS A 74 4.39 9.91 -7.81
C LYS A 74 5.79 9.35 -7.57
N TYR A 75 6.01 8.75 -6.43
CA TYR A 75 7.30 8.14 -6.11
C TYR A 75 7.64 6.99 -7.05
N ILE A 76 6.68 6.13 -7.34
CA ILE A 76 6.83 5.01 -8.28
C ILE A 76 7.17 5.55 -9.68
N GLU A 77 6.51 6.62 -10.11
CA GLU A 77 6.76 7.25 -11.41
C GLU A 77 8.16 7.85 -11.49
N GLN A 78 8.63 8.48 -10.42
CA GLN A 78 9.99 9.00 -10.35
C GLN A 78 11.05 7.89 -10.43
N MET A 79 10.72 6.69 -9.99
CA MET A 79 11.60 5.53 -10.10
C MET A 79 11.61 4.89 -11.50
N GLY A 80 10.83 5.40 -12.45
CA GLY A 80 10.77 4.91 -13.82
C GLY A 80 9.69 3.87 -14.08
N PHE A 81 8.77 3.65 -13.15
CA PHE A 81 7.64 2.74 -13.33
C PHE A 81 6.39 3.49 -13.81
N ASP A 82 5.50 2.78 -14.49
CA ASP A 82 4.23 3.31 -14.97
C ASP A 82 3.20 3.30 -13.83
N SER A 83 2.98 4.46 -13.21
CA SER A 83 2.01 4.60 -12.12
C SER A 83 0.57 4.37 -12.57
N ALA A 84 0.23 4.73 -13.80
CA ALA A 84 -1.11 4.49 -14.35
C ALA A 84 -1.40 3.00 -14.46
N LYS A 85 -0.43 2.20 -14.89
CA LYS A 85 -0.57 0.74 -14.95
C LYS A 85 -0.73 0.14 -13.55
N VAL A 86 0.04 0.61 -12.58
CA VAL A 86 -0.07 0.16 -11.17
C VAL A 86 -1.48 0.42 -10.65
N LEU A 87 -2.03 1.60 -10.90
CA LEU A 87 -3.39 1.94 -10.49
C LEU A 87 -4.44 1.06 -11.17
N LEU A 88 -4.28 0.77 -12.45
CA LEU A 88 -5.16 -0.15 -13.18
C LEU A 88 -5.09 -1.57 -12.60
N ASP A 89 -3.92 -2.03 -12.24
CA ASP A 89 -3.72 -3.35 -11.62
C ASP A 89 -4.38 -3.43 -10.24
N ILE A 90 -4.32 -2.36 -9.46
CA ILE A 90 -5.02 -2.25 -8.18
C ILE A 90 -6.53 -2.37 -8.38
N LYS A 91 -7.10 -1.62 -9.34
CA LYS A 91 -8.52 -1.67 -9.66
C LYS A 91 -8.94 -3.06 -10.12
N ALA A 92 -8.14 -3.70 -10.98
CA ALA A 92 -8.40 -5.05 -11.46
C ALA A 92 -8.41 -6.06 -10.30
N THR A 93 -7.49 -5.94 -9.36
CA THR A 93 -7.44 -6.79 -8.16
C THR A 93 -8.67 -6.64 -7.30
N ILE A 94 -9.15 -5.42 -7.10
CA ILE A 94 -10.38 -5.13 -6.35
C ILE A 94 -11.58 -5.79 -7.04
N ILE A 95 -11.71 -5.62 -8.36
CA ILE A 95 -12.81 -6.21 -9.12
C ILE A 95 -12.80 -7.74 -9.00
N LYS A 96 -11.64 -8.37 -9.19
CA LYS A 96 -11.51 -9.82 -9.07
C LYS A 96 -11.86 -10.31 -7.68
N THR A 97 -11.44 -9.61 -6.64
CA THR A 97 -11.74 -9.96 -5.24
C THR A 97 -13.23 -9.90 -4.96
N ILE A 98 -13.91 -8.85 -5.41
CA ILE A 98 -15.35 -8.67 -5.20
C ILE A 98 -16.13 -9.72 -5.99
N CYS A 99 -15.73 -10.05 -7.21
CA CYS A 99 -16.43 -11.02 -8.05
C CYS A 99 -16.31 -12.47 -7.54
N THR A 100 -15.37 -12.75 -6.63
CA THR A 100 -15.21 -14.10 -6.04
C THR A 100 -16.04 -14.32 -4.77
N VAL A 101 -16.70 -13.29 -4.29
CA VAL A 101 -17.50 -13.36 -3.04
C VAL A 101 -18.93 -13.79 -3.31
#